data_36b81a4847c9b1e47f87eab8758d3cc6
#
_entry.id   36b81a4847c9b1e47f87eab8758d3cc6
#
_cell.length_a   1.000
_cell.length_b   1.000
_cell.length_c   1.000
_cell.angle_alpha   90.00
_cell.angle_beta   90.00
_cell.angle_gamma   90.00
#
_symmetry.space_group_name_H-M   'P 1'
#
loop_
_entity.id
_entity.type
_entity.pdbx_description
1 polymer ?
#
loop_
_entity_poly.entity_id
_entity_poly.type
_entity_poly.pdbx_seq_one_letter_code
_entity_poly.pdbx_strand_id
1 'polypeptide(L)'
;MTRRTLMRSSALAASAVLIPAAVPSEASAQNQPDAVFHVFAFQWKPAATDELKSKAAKDIAAFQGQIPGLLEVHVGRNVSPRGKGYAFGGIMKFQDQDTLDAYVQHPLHQALLVWLLPLVDAIELDVRARPQAPCSA
;
A
#
# COMPACT_ATOMS: atom_id res chain seq x y z
N MET A 1 -9.05 40.63 72.45
CA MET A 1 -10.02 39.60 72.09
C MET A 1 -9.71 39.16 70.66
N THR A 2 -9.10 38.01 70.54
CA THR A 2 -8.53 37.46 69.29
C THR A 2 -9.43 36.38 68.77
N ARG A 3 -10.06 36.55 67.61
CA ARG A 3 -10.81 35.49 66.92
C ARG A 3 -9.92 34.84 65.88
N ARG A 4 -9.56 33.59 66.12
CA ARG A 4 -8.88 32.72 65.16
C ARG A 4 -9.91 32.19 64.16
N THR A 5 -9.73 32.47 62.90
CA THR A 5 -10.48 31.85 61.80
C THR A 5 -9.72 30.62 61.30
N LEU A 6 -10.34 29.44 61.43
CA LEU A 6 -9.84 28.20 60.88
C LEU A 6 -10.20 28.14 59.41
N MET A 7 -9.17 28.11 58.54
CA MET A 7 -9.33 27.75 57.13
C MET A 7 -9.39 26.20 57.01
N ARG A 8 -10.52 25.69 56.53
CA ARG A 8 -10.66 24.31 56.09
C ARG A 8 -10.17 24.21 54.67
N SER A 9 -9.08 23.46 54.47
CA SER A 9 -8.61 23.05 53.14
C SER A 9 -9.42 21.86 52.67
N SER A 10 -10.20 22.03 51.62
CA SER A 10 -10.89 20.93 50.93
C SER A 10 -9.94 20.37 49.89
N ALA A 11 -9.47 19.14 50.09
CA ALA A 11 -8.71 18.38 49.08
C ALA A 11 -9.68 17.81 48.04
N LEU A 12 -9.63 18.27 46.82
CA LEU A 12 -10.28 17.61 45.69
C LEU A 12 -9.47 16.38 45.27
N ALA A 13 -10.00 15.21 45.50
CA ALA A 13 -9.48 13.97 44.92
C ALA A 13 -9.88 13.88 43.45
N ALA A 14 -8.93 14.04 42.55
CA ALA A 14 -9.11 13.77 41.14
C ALA A 14 -9.08 12.25 40.93
N SER A 15 -10.22 11.67 40.65
CA SER A 15 -10.34 10.26 40.22
C SER A 15 -9.95 10.17 38.74
N ALA A 16 -8.78 9.62 38.49
CA ALA A 16 -8.34 9.29 37.13
C ALA A 16 -9.16 8.08 36.63
N VAL A 17 -10.03 8.33 35.66
CA VAL A 17 -10.73 7.27 34.94
C VAL A 17 -9.74 6.69 33.92
N LEU A 18 -9.22 5.49 34.18
CA LEU A 18 -8.48 4.69 33.21
C LEU A 18 -9.48 4.18 32.16
N ILE A 19 -9.43 4.78 30.97
CA ILE A 19 -10.14 4.26 29.81
C ILE A 19 -9.30 3.08 29.29
N PRO A 20 -9.81 1.84 29.29
CA PRO A 20 -9.07 0.73 28.70
C PRO A 20 -8.97 0.98 27.19
N ALA A 21 -7.74 0.99 26.66
CA ALA A 21 -7.50 1.00 25.23
C ALA A 21 -8.19 -0.24 24.64
N ALA A 22 -9.16 -0.02 23.75
CA ALA A 22 -9.83 -1.10 23.04
C ALA A 22 -8.79 -1.79 22.15
N VAL A 23 -8.34 -2.98 22.53
CA VAL A 23 -7.59 -3.88 21.64
C VAL A 23 -8.55 -4.30 20.53
N PRO A 24 -8.17 -4.14 19.23
CA PRO A 24 -9.00 -4.63 18.15
C PRO A 24 -9.20 -6.13 18.31
N SER A 25 -10.46 -6.55 18.31
CA SER A 25 -10.84 -7.96 18.42
C SER A 25 -10.27 -8.71 17.21
N GLU A 26 -9.64 -9.86 17.44
CA GLU A 26 -9.12 -10.75 16.38
C GLU A 26 -10.22 -11.16 15.37
N ALA A 27 -11.49 -11.14 15.77
CA ALA A 27 -12.63 -11.38 14.89
C ALA A 27 -12.76 -10.33 13.76
N SER A 28 -12.25 -9.10 13.95
CA SER A 28 -12.28 -8.05 12.92
C SER A 28 -11.23 -8.27 11.82
N ALA A 29 -10.17 -9.01 12.09
CA ALA A 29 -9.12 -9.32 11.11
C ALA A 29 -9.54 -10.43 10.14
N GLN A 30 -10.48 -11.29 10.53
CA GLN A 30 -10.91 -12.45 9.73
C GLN A 30 -11.93 -12.09 8.62
N ASN A 31 -12.50 -10.88 8.64
CA ASN A 31 -13.52 -10.43 7.70
C ASN A 31 -12.99 -9.37 6.69
N GLN A 32 -11.70 -9.08 6.70
CA GLN A 32 -11.12 -8.21 5.69
C GLN A 32 -10.84 -9.01 4.41
N PRO A 33 -11.23 -8.49 3.22
CA PRO A 33 -10.92 -9.14 1.97
C PRO A 33 -9.40 -9.30 1.84
N ASP A 34 -8.97 -10.41 1.25
CA ASP A 34 -7.55 -10.67 1.03
C ASP A 34 -6.98 -9.63 0.07
N ALA A 35 -5.95 -8.90 0.49
CA ALA A 35 -5.25 -7.99 -0.38
C ALA A 35 -4.63 -8.73 -1.57
N VAL A 36 -4.59 -8.08 -2.72
CA VAL A 36 -3.95 -8.62 -3.93
C VAL A 36 -2.72 -7.80 -4.27
N PHE A 37 -1.61 -8.48 -4.50
CA PHE A 37 -0.37 -7.88 -4.95
C PHE A 37 -0.21 -8.13 -6.45
N HIS A 38 -0.26 -7.05 -7.22
CA HIS A 38 0.08 -7.05 -8.62
C HIS A 38 1.58 -6.78 -8.77
N VAL A 39 2.32 -7.76 -9.25
CA VAL A 39 3.76 -7.70 -9.45
C VAL A 39 4.03 -7.72 -10.93
N PHE A 40 4.83 -6.78 -11.41
CA PHE A 40 5.21 -6.72 -12.82
C PHE A 40 6.70 -6.47 -13.00
N ALA A 41 7.22 -6.93 -14.13
CA ALA A 41 8.59 -6.65 -14.54
C ALA A 41 8.68 -6.48 -16.05
N PHE A 42 9.59 -5.61 -16.50
CA PHE A 42 9.80 -5.27 -17.90
C PHE A 42 11.21 -5.55 -18.37
N GLN A 43 11.32 -6.19 -19.52
CA GLN A 43 12.49 -6.11 -20.38
C GLN A 43 12.23 -4.96 -21.39
N TRP A 44 13.15 -4.01 -21.47
CA TRP A 44 13.03 -2.90 -22.41
C TRP A 44 13.42 -3.32 -23.82
N LYS A 45 12.59 -2.98 -24.79
CA LYS A 45 12.93 -3.12 -26.20
C LYS A 45 13.86 -1.99 -26.65
N PRO A 46 14.61 -2.16 -27.75
CA PRO A 46 15.58 -1.16 -28.22
C PRO A 46 14.99 0.25 -28.46
N ALA A 47 13.70 0.35 -28.77
CA ALA A 47 13.01 1.62 -28.97
C ALA A 47 12.75 2.40 -27.68
N ALA A 48 12.92 1.80 -26.49
CA ALA A 48 12.73 2.46 -25.21
C ALA A 48 13.92 3.36 -24.87
N THR A 49 13.75 4.67 -25.07
CA THR A 49 14.77 5.66 -24.66
C THR A 49 14.77 5.86 -23.16
N ASP A 50 15.80 6.48 -22.59
CA ASP A 50 15.89 6.74 -21.15
C ASP A 50 14.81 7.71 -20.66
N GLU A 51 14.36 8.64 -21.53
CA GLU A 51 13.23 9.52 -21.25
C GLU A 51 11.93 8.74 -21.13
N LEU A 52 11.69 7.76 -22.04
CA LEU A 52 10.49 6.90 -21.99
C LEU A 52 10.51 5.98 -20.78
N LYS A 53 11.66 5.45 -20.38
CA LYS A 53 11.82 4.65 -19.18
C LYS A 53 11.52 5.48 -17.91
N SER A 54 12.04 6.72 -17.88
CA SER A 54 11.76 7.66 -16.79
C SER A 54 10.29 8.06 -16.74
N LYS A 55 9.67 8.26 -17.91
CA LYS A 55 8.24 8.54 -18.01
C LYS A 55 7.42 7.38 -17.47
N ALA A 56 7.74 6.14 -17.81
CA ALA A 56 7.04 4.96 -17.29
C ALA A 56 7.08 4.90 -15.76
N ALA A 57 8.25 5.11 -15.15
CA ALA A 57 8.38 5.12 -13.71
C ALA A 57 7.50 6.20 -13.05
N LYS A 58 7.45 7.40 -13.62
CA LYS A 58 6.64 8.51 -13.11
C LYS A 58 5.14 8.25 -13.26
N ASP A 59 4.72 7.80 -14.44
CA ASP A 59 3.30 7.58 -14.74
C ASP A 59 2.73 6.44 -13.89
N ILE A 60 3.50 5.37 -13.69
CA ILE A 60 3.10 4.25 -12.84
C ILE A 60 3.05 4.68 -11.36
N ALA A 61 4.08 5.39 -10.88
CA ALA A 61 4.08 5.91 -9.50
C ALA A 61 2.91 6.87 -9.23
N ALA A 62 2.49 7.64 -10.24
CA ALA A 62 1.37 8.58 -10.15
C ALA A 62 0.00 7.91 -9.99
N PHE A 63 -0.12 6.60 -10.18
CA PHE A 63 -1.35 5.87 -9.88
C PHE A 63 -1.70 5.89 -8.39
N GLN A 64 -0.70 6.05 -7.52
CA GLN A 64 -0.92 6.23 -6.08
C GLN A 64 -1.86 7.40 -5.83
N GLY A 65 -2.98 7.12 -5.17
CA GLY A 65 -4.01 8.12 -4.86
C GLY A 65 -4.96 8.47 -6.01
N GLN A 66 -4.76 7.96 -7.24
CA GLN A 66 -5.64 8.18 -8.39
C GLN A 66 -6.50 6.96 -8.75
N ILE A 67 -6.06 5.77 -8.37
CA ILE A 67 -6.79 4.53 -8.65
C ILE A 67 -7.53 4.09 -7.39
N PRO A 68 -8.87 3.98 -7.44
CA PRO A 68 -9.65 3.50 -6.30
C PRO A 68 -9.22 2.10 -5.87
N GLY A 69 -9.00 1.88 -4.57
CA GLY A 69 -8.60 0.60 -4.01
C GLY A 69 -7.12 0.22 -4.19
N LEU A 70 -6.34 1.04 -4.89
CA LEU A 70 -4.88 0.91 -4.93
C LEU A 70 -4.28 1.52 -3.66
N LEU A 71 -3.71 0.68 -2.81
CA LEU A 71 -3.21 1.05 -1.48
C LEU A 71 -1.74 1.49 -1.50
N GLU A 72 -0.91 0.79 -2.28
CA GLU A 72 0.54 1.02 -2.34
C GLU A 72 1.06 0.81 -3.77
N VAL A 73 2.02 1.64 -4.16
CA VAL A 73 2.77 1.50 -5.43
C VAL A 73 4.25 1.62 -5.14
N HIS A 74 5.01 0.62 -5.55
CA HIS A 74 6.47 0.62 -5.51
C HIS A 74 6.99 0.26 -6.89
N VAL A 75 7.76 1.15 -7.52
CA VAL A 75 8.31 0.94 -8.86
C VAL A 75 9.75 1.39 -8.94
N GLY A 76 10.55 0.73 -9.75
CA GLY A 76 11.93 1.10 -9.92
C GLY A 76 12.75 0.13 -10.76
N ARG A 77 14.06 0.41 -10.80
CA ARG A 77 15.02 -0.44 -11.49
C ARG A 77 15.20 -1.75 -10.74
N ASN A 78 15.26 -2.84 -11.50
CA ASN A 78 15.69 -4.12 -10.94
C ASN A 78 17.19 -4.05 -10.57
N VAL A 79 17.49 -4.35 -9.32
CA VAL A 79 18.87 -4.38 -8.79
C VAL A 79 19.42 -5.80 -8.63
N SER A 80 18.62 -6.81 -8.98
CA SER A 80 19.03 -8.21 -8.89
C SER A 80 19.95 -8.60 -10.06
N PRO A 81 21.11 -9.21 -9.81
CA PRO A 81 21.94 -9.78 -10.86
C PRO A 81 21.30 -11.00 -11.54
N ARG A 82 20.22 -11.55 -10.95
CA ARG A 82 19.48 -12.71 -11.45
C ARG A 82 18.22 -12.34 -12.25
N GLY A 83 18.09 -11.08 -12.65
CA GLY A 83 16.89 -10.53 -13.29
C GLY A 83 16.60 -11.02 -14.70
N LYS A 84 17.47 -11.83 -15.32
CA LYS A 84 17.25 -12.42 -16.67
C LYS A 84 16.82 -11.40 -17.73
N GLY A 85 17.40 -10.19 -17.69
CA GLY A 85 17.05 -9.10 -18.63
C GLY A 85 15.86 -8.23 -18.19
N TYR A 86 15.12 -8.59 -17.16
CA TYR A 86 14.11 -7.73 -16.58
C TYR A 86 14.78 -6.62 -15.79
N ALA A 87 14.77 -5.41 -16.35
CA ALA A 87 15.54 -4.29 -15.84
C ALA A 87 14.75 -3.32 -14.98
N PHE A 88 13.43 -3.43 -15.00
CA PHE A 88 12.50 -2.56 -14.27
C PHE A 88 11.31 -3.36 -13.79
N GLY A 89 10.72 -2.98 -12.69
CA GLY A 89 9.52 -3.64 -12.20
C GLY A 89 8.87 -2.87 -11.05
N GLY A 90 7.78 -3.43 -10.56
CA GLY A 90 7.06 -2.86 -9.45
C GLY A 90 6.12 -3.83 -8.76
N ILE A 91 5.63 -3.37 -7.64
CA ILE A 91 4.62 -4.05 -6.83
C ILE A 91 3.54 -3.03 -6.52
N MET A 92 2.30 -3.40 -6.77
CA MET A 92 1.12 -2.66 -6.38
C MET A 92 0.29 -3.51 -5.43
N LYS A 93 -0.21 -2.91 -4.36
CA LYS A 93 -1.11 -3.56 -3.42
C LYS A 93 -2.52 -3.04 -3.61
N PHE A 94 -3.44 -3.91 -3.94
CA PHE A 94 -4.86 -3.62 -4.06
C PHE A 94 -5.61 -4.12 -2.84
N GLN A 95 -6.71 -3.44 -2.52
CA GLN A 95 -7.58 -3.78 -1.40
C GLN A 95 -8.15 -5.19 -1.52
N ASP A 96 -8.52 -5.59 -2.74
CA ASP A 96 -9.13 -6.87 -3.08
C ASP A 96 -9.02 -7.16 -4.59
N GLN A 97 -9.54 -8.29 -5.03
CA GLN A 97 -9.55 -8.68 -6.45
C GLN A 97 -10.40 -7.74 -7.30
N ASP A 98 -11.56 -7.31 -6.80
CA ASP A 98 -12.48 -6.45 -7.57
C ASP A 98 -11.82 -5.09 -7.90
N THR A 99 -11.03 -4.54 -6.97
CA THR A 99 -10.28 -3.30 -7.21
C THR A 99 -9.13 -3.48 -8.20
N LEU A 100 -8.46 -4.63 -8.21
CA LEU A 100 -7.47 -4.96 -9.24
C LEU A 100 -8.15 -5.11 -10.63
N ASP A 101 -9.25 -5.82 -10.70
CA ASP A 101 -10.00 -6.00 -11.96
C ASP A 101 -10.48 -4.64 -12.51
N ALA A 102 -10.94 -3.75 -11.65
CA ALA A 102 -11.30 -2.38 -12.02
C ALA A 102 -10.08 -1.55 -12.49
N TYR A 103 -8.92 -1.72 -11.87
CA TYR A 103 -7.67 -1.09 -12.30
C TYR A 103 -7.29 -1.48 -13.71
N VAL A 104 -7.38 -2.76 -14.05
CA VAL A 104 -7.04 -3.26 -15.40
C VAL A 104 -7.84 -2.51 -16.48
N GLN A 105 -9.10 -2.16 -16.20
CA GLN A 105 -9.98 -1.42 -17.12
C GLN A 105 -9.92 0.10 -16.93
N HIS A 106 -9.18 0.59 -15.94
CA HIS A 106 -9.17 2.02 -15.62
C HIS A 106 -8.56 2.86 -16.75
N PRO A 107 -9.14 4.02 -17.12
CA PRO A 107 -8.66 4.85 -18.22
C PRO A 107 -7.18 5.26 -18.12
N LEU A 108 -6.68 5.53 -16.92
CA LEU A 108 -5.26 5.87 -16.71
C LEU A 108 -4.34 4.68 -17.01
N HIS A 109 -4.74 3.45 -16.63
CA HIS A 109 -4.00 2.24 -16.95
C HIS A 109 -4.02 1.97 -18.46
N GLN A 110 -5.19 2.05 -19.07
CA GLN A 110 -5.33 1.85 -20.52
C GLN A 110 -4.50 2.87 -21.32
N ALA A 111 -4.48 4.13 -20.90
CA ALA A 111 -3.65 5.17 -21.53
C ALA A 111 -2.14 4.87 -21.41
N LEU A 112 -1.70 4.33 -20.27
CA LEU A 112 -0.32 3.87 -20.08
C LEU A 112 0.03 2.75 -21.06
N LEU A 113 -0.84 1.74 -21.17
CA LEU A 113 -0.59 0.57 -22.01
C LEU A 113 -0.44 0.91 -23.49
N VAL A 114 -1.18 1.90 -23.99
CA VAL A 114 -1.12 2.34 -25.41
C VAL A 114 0.30 2.67 -25.86
N TRP A 115 1.06 3.37 -25.04
CA TRP A 115 2.41 3.79 -25.44
C TRP A 115 3.51 2.89 -24.83
N LEU A 116 3.24 2.20 -23.72
CA LEU A 116 4.24 1.39 -23.02
C LEU A 116 4.42 0.00 -23.63
N LEU A 117 3.32 -0.68 -23.98
CA LEU A 117 3.38 -2.07 -24.48
C LEU A 117 4.31 -2.25 -25.69
N PRO A 118 4.36 -1.33 -26.69
CA PRO A 118 5.31 -1.45 -27.79
C PRO A 118 6.80 -1.39 -27.37
N LEU A 119 7.09 -0.91 -26.16
CA LEU A 119 8.45 -0.66 -25.66
C LEU A 119 8.96 -1.73 -24.69
N VAL A 120 8.11 -2.70 -24.31
CA VAL A 120 8.46 -3.67 -23.28
C VAL A 120 8.06 -5.10 -23.67
N ASP A 121 8.77 -6.05 -23.11
CA ASP A 121 8.26 -7.40 -22.86
C ASP A 121 7.99 -7.50 -21.37
N ALA A 122 6.73 -7.71 -21.03
CA ALA A 122 6.24 -7.69 -19.63
C ALA A 122 5.98 -9.10 -19.12
N ILE A 123 6.19 -9.28 -17.83
CA ILE A 123 5.64 -10.38 -17.03
C ILE A 123 4.85 -9.80 -15.88
N GLU A 124 3.73 -10.41 -15.56
CA GLU A 124 2.83 -10.00 -14.48
C GLU A 124 2.44 -11.19 -13.63
N LEU A 125 2.31 -10.96 -12.34
CA LEU A 125 1.86 -11.95 -11.35
C LEU A 125 0.89 -11.25 -10.40
N ASP A 126 -0.29 -11.85 -10.20
CA ASP A 126 -1.27 -11.42 -9.22
C ASP A 126 -1.30 -12.41 -8.06
N VAL A 127 -0.87 -11.95 -6.90
CA VAL A 127 -0.72 -12.79 -5.71
C VAL A 127 -1.73 -12.37 -4.66
N ARG A 128 -2.68 -13.25 -4.36
CA ARG A 128 -3.59 -13.06 -3.23
C ARG A 128 -2.88 -13.43 -1.94
N ALA A 129 -2.61 -12.43 -1.10
CA ALA A 129 -1.93 -12.63 0.16
C ALA A 129 -2.94 -12.68 1.30
N ARG A 130 -3.06 -13.84 1.94
CA ARG A 130 -3.75 -13.97 3.21
C ARG A 130 -2.76 -13.69 4.34
N PRO A 131 -3.17 -12.93 5.38
CA PRO A 131 -2.40 -12.88 6.59
C PRO A 131 -2.18 -14.31 7.10
N GLN A 132 -0.92 -14.72 7.21
CA GLN A 132 -0.60 -16.01 7.81
C GLN A 132 -0.86 -15.91 9.30
N ALA A 133 -1.58 -16.87 9.87
CA ALA A 133 -1.69 -16.99 11.31
C ALA A 133 -0.26 -17.13 11.89
N PRO A 134 0.03 -16.46 13.03
CA PRO A 134 1.33 -16.65 13.68
C PRO A 134 1.51 -18.15 13.95
N CYS A 135 2.68 -18.67 13.57
CA CYS A 135 3.03 -20.05 13.89
C CYS A 135 2.94 -20.20 15.42
N SER A 136 2.00 -21.03 15.87
CA SER A 136 1.96 -21.42 17.27
C SER A 136 3.24 -22.18 17.58
N ALA A 137 4.09 -21.61 18.42
CA ALA A 137 5.30 -22.26 18.91
C ALA A 137 4.97 -23.36 19.92
#